data_f05f1c3fb8bc909eae7ed274e75c00fa
#
_entry.id   f05f1c3fb8bc909eae7ed274e75c00fa
#
_cell.length_a   1.000
_cell.length_b   1.000
_cell.length_c   1.000
_cell.angle_alpha   90.00
_cell.angle_beta   90.00
_cell.angle_gamma   90.00
#
_symmetry.space_group_name_H-M   'P 1'
#
loop_
_entity.id
_entity.type
_entity.pdbx_description
1 polymer ?
#
loop_
_entity_poly.entity_id
_entity_poly.type
_entity_poly.pdbx_seq_one_letter_code
_entity_poly.pdbx_strand_id
1 'polypeptide(L)'
;MHQANLCFSKVKKDCIKFIKSQETSTEKFKGKEKMIKSFLIPICFWIAKKAKNKKPYFVGLAGGQGTGKTTISSIIKIILIKYFKLKVFKISVDDFYKTRKDRSLLSKKVHPMLLTRGVPGTHDINLILNFFKKTKSKKFKSLKVPSFNKAVDDSSIKKNWQSIKEK
;
A
#
# COMPACT_ATOMS: atom_id res chain seq x y z
N MET A 1 25.80 12.35 -0.16
CA MET A 1 25.80 11.85 1.24
C MET A 1 25.11 12.80 2.21
N HIS A 2 25.34 14.10 2.19
CA HIS A 2 24.75 15.07 3.13
C HIS A 2 23.21 15.03 3.23
N GLN A 3 22.50 15.09 2.11
CA GLN A 3 21.02 15.08 2.08
C GLN A 3 20.40 13.78 2.62
N ALA A 4 21.06 12.62 2.41
CA ALA A 4 20.57 11.35 2.95
C ALA A 4 20.70 11.29 4.49
N ASN A 5 21.78 11.85 5.05
CA ASN A 5 21.96 11.95 6.48
C ASN A 5 20.94 12.90 7.12
N LEU A 6 20.68 14.05 6.49
CA LEU A 6 19.64 14.99 6.93
C LEU A 6 18.25 14.35 6.87
N CYS A 7 17.94 13.61 5.80
CA CYS A 7 16.70 12.84 5.71
C CYS A 7 16.59 11.84 6.86
N PHE A 8 17.64 11.06 7.09
CA PHE A 8 17.65 10.05 8.14
C PHE A 8 17.42 10.65 9.53
N SER A 9 18.13 11.71 9.90
CA SER A 9 17.94 12.39 11.20
C SER A 9 16.49 12.82 11.40
N LYS A 10 15.83 13.34 10.34
CA LYS A 10 14.46 13.84 10.40
C LYS A 10 13.40 12.74 10.54
N VAL A 11 13.64 11.55 9.98
CA VAL A 11 12.63 10.47 9.93
C VAL A 11 12.94 9.30 10.86
N LYS A 12 14.16 9.21 11.41
CA LYS A 12 14.63 8.09 12.24
C LYS A 12 13.64 7.72 13.34
N LYS A 13 13.24 8.69 14.15
CA LYS A 13 12.35 8.48 15.30
C LYS A 13 11.02 7.84 14.88
N ASP A 14 10.36 8.38 13.85
CA ASP A 14 9.07 7.89 13.37
C ASP A 14 9.19 6.49 12.74
N CYS A 15 10.23 6.27 11.93
CA CYS A 15 10.47 4.97 11.30
C CYS A 15 10.77 3.88 12.34
N ILE A 16 11.64 4.16 13.31
CA ILE A 16 12.00 3.20 14.37
C ILE A 16 10.78 2.92 15.26
N LYS A 17 10.01 3.94 15.63
CA LYS A 17 8.77 3.76 16.39
C LYS A 17 7.81 2.83 15.65
N PHE A 18 7.60 3.05 14.35
CA PHE A 18 6.76 2.19 13.53
C PHE A 18 7.30 0.76 13.46
N ILE A 19 8.60 0.56 13.21
CA ILE A 19 9.19 -0.78 13.15
C ILE A 19 8.98 -1.51 14.48
N LYS A 20 9.26 -0.84 15.60
CA LYS A 20 9.05 -1.43 16.92
C LYS A 20 7.60 -1.84 17.17
N SER A 21 6.62 -1.11 16.64
CA SER A 21 5.19 -1.50 16.75
C SER A 21 4.81 -2.72 15.91
N GLN A 22 5.68 -3.16 14.99
CA GLN A 22 5.48 -4.37 14.19
C GLN A 22 6.26 -5.58 14.75
N GLU A 23 7.06 -5.38 15.79
CA GLU A 23 7.82 -6.43 16.45
C GLU A 23 6.94 -7.18 17.46
N THR A 24 7.18 -8.48 17.58
CA THR A 24 6.57 -9.34 18.62
C THR A 24 7.57 -9.56 19.76
N SER A 25 7.19 -10.31 20.78
CA SER A 25 8.09 -10.73 21.86
C SER A 25 9.28 -11.53 21.33
N THR A 26 9.04 -12.39 20.33
CA THR A 26 10.02 -13.34 19.77
C THR A 26 10.72 -12.83 18.52
N GLU A 27 10.06 -11.97 17.72
CA GLU A 27 10.59 -11.49 16.44
C GLU A 27 10.98 -10.01 16.52
N LYS A 28 12.26 -9.74 16.35
CA LYS A 28 12.83 -8.39 16.33
C LYS A 28 13.52 -8.10 15.01
N PHE A 29 13.25 -6.93 14.44
CA PHE A 29 13.94 -6.49 13.24
C PHE A 29 15.40 -6.13 13.53
N LYS A 30 16.35 -6.86 12.91
CA LYS A 30 17.78 -6.54 12.97
C LYS A 30 18.15 -5.48 11.94
N GLY A 31 19.20 -4.68 12.22
CA GLY A 31 19.75 -3.72 11.25
C GLY A 31 18.80 -2.61 10.79
N LYS A 32 17.81 -2.20 11.62
CA LYS A 32 16.76 -1.22 11.29
C LYS A 32 17.31 0.07 10.69
N GLU A 33 18.31 0.67 11.33
CA GLU A 33 18.89 1.94 10.88
C GLU A 33 19.63 1.79 9.56
N LYS A 34 20.41 0.70 9.40
CA LYS A 34 21.10 0.38 8.14
C LYS A 34 20.11 0.21 6.99
N MET A 35 19.01 -0.54 7.22
CA MET A 35 17.96 -0.71 6.22
C MET A 35 17.34 0.63 5.80
N ILE A 36 16.96 1.48 6.76
CA ILE A 36 16.37 2.78 6.46
C ILE A 36 17.36 3.67 5.71
N LYS A 37 18.58 3.80 6.22
CA LYS A 37 19.59 4.74 5.72
C LYS A 37 20.15 4.32 4.36
N SER A 38 20.51 3.04 4.22
CA SER A 38 21.24 2.55 3.04
C SER A 38 20.35 2.06 1.90
N PHE A 39 19.07 1.73 2.17
CA PHE A 39 18.17 1.20 1.15
C PHE A 39 16.92 2.07 0.96
N LEU A 40 16.15 2.32 2.03
CA LEU A 40 14.84 2.94 1.86
C LEU A 40 14.93 4.45 1.56
N ILE A 41 15.87 5.16 2.15
CA ILE A 41 16.06 6.58 1.85
C ILE A 41 16.48 6.80 0.40
N PRO A 42 17.49 6.13 -0.18
CA PRO A 42 17.81 6.23 -1.61
C PRO A 42 16.61 5.95 -2.53
N ILE A 43 15.83 4.91 -2.22
CA ILE A 43 14.59 4.61 -2.96
C ILE A 43 13.60 5.77 -2.87
N CYS A 44 13.43 6.38 -1.68
CA CYS A 44 12.54 7.53 -1.51
C CYS A 44 13.00 8.76 -2.28
N PHE A 45 14.30 9.03 -2.36
CA PHE A 45 14.85 10.10 -3.21
C PHE A 45 14.52 9.85 -4.70
N TRP A 46 14.71 8.62 -5.16
CA TRP A 46 14.37 8.25 -6.53
C TRP A 46 12.87 8.40 -6.81
N ILE A 47 11.99 7.90 -5.92
CA ILE A 47 10.54 8.05 -6.04
C ILE A 47 10.15 9.53 -6.07
N ALA A 48 10.69 10.34 -5.16
CA ALA A 48 10.37 11.77 -5.08
C ALA A 48 10.79 12.51 -6.35
N LYS A 49 11.97 12.19 -6.93
CA LYS A 49 12.42 12.75 -8.20
C LYS A 49 11.45 12.40 -9.33
N LYS A 50 11.04 11.13 -9.45
CA LYS A 50 10.09 10.68 -10.48
C LYS A 50 8.70 11.28 -10.31
N ALA A 51 8.24 11.44 -9.07
CA ALA A 51 6.92 11.99 -8.76
C ALA A 51 6.80 13.50 -9.04
N LYS A 52 7.89 14.26 -9.15
CA LYS A 52 7.85 15.70 -9.50
C LYS A 52 7.15 15.95 -10.83
N ASN A 53 7.41 15.11 -11.83
CA ASN A 53 6.95 15.31 -13.21
C ASN A 53 5.69 14.51 -13.57
N LYS A 54 5.26 13.59 -12.70
CA LYS A 54 4.12 12.71 -12.96
C LYS A 54 3.23 12.63 -11.71
N LYS A 55 2.09 13.31 -11.74
CA LYS A 55 1.10 13.26 -10.65
C LYS A 55 -0.25 12.76 -11.21
N PRO A 56 -0.81 11.69 -10.70
CA PRO A 56 -0.26 10.81 -9.65
C PRO A 56 0.87 9.90 -10.18
N TYR A 57 1.84 9.60 -9.33
CA TYR A 57 2.90 8.63 -9.60
C TYR A 57 2.61 7.32 -8.86
N PHE A 58 2.57 6.22 -9.58
CA PHE A 58 2.28 4.90 -9.01
C PHE A 58 3.57 4.12 -8.81
N VAL A 59 3.72 3.54 -7.63
CA VAL A 59 4.83 2.65 -7.27
C VAL A 59 4.28 1.30 -6.89
N GLY A 60 4.63 0.27 -7.63
CA GLY A 60 4.30 -1.12 -7.29
C GLY A 60 5.36 -1.72 -6.38
N LEU A 61 4.92 -2.39 -5.30
CA LEU A 61 5.77 -3.18 -4.44
C LEU A 61 5.30 -4.64 -4.47
N ALA A 62 6.09 -5.50 -5.06
CA ALA A 62 5.83 -6.94 -5.14
C ALA A 62 6.81 -7.73 -4.26
N GLY A 63 6.41 -8.95 -3.88
CA GLY A 63 7.23 -9.86 -3.08
C GLY A 63 6.39 -10.98 -2.48
N GLY A 64 7.01 -12.06 -2.05
CA GLY A 64 6.36 -13.21 -1.43
C GLY A 64 5.63 -12.88 -0.12
N GLN A 65 4.86 -13.81 0.37
CA GLN A 65 4.24 -13.71 1.69
C GLN A 65 5.34 -13.67 2.78
N GLY A 66 5.14 -12.89 3.83
CA GLY A 66 6.12 -12.79 4.94
C GLY A 66 7.34 -11.89 4.67
N THR A 67 7.56 -11.40 3.44
CA THR A 67 8.77 -10.61 3.07
C THR A 67 8.77 -9.16 3.59
N GLY A 68 7.85 -8.79 4.46
CA GLY A 68 7.80 -7.45 5.06
C GLY A 68 7.28 -6.33 4.16
N LYS A 69 6.59 -6.64 3.05
CA LYS A 69 6.01 -5.63 2.13
C LYS A 69 5.23 -4.53 2.85
N THR A 70 4.39 -4.90 3.78
CA THR A 70 3.56 -3.97 4.56
C THR A 70 4.41 -3.02 5.40
N THR A 71 5.46 -3.52 6.03
CA THR A 71 6.40 -2.75 6.85
C THR A 71 7.21 -1.80 5.96
N ILE A 72 7.81 -2.31 4.89
CA ILE A 72 8.61 -1.53 3.94
C ILE A 72 7.77 -0.40 3.32
N SER A 73 6.58 -0.70 2.80
CA SER A 73 5.70 0.31 2.20
C SER A 73 5.27 1.39 3.20
N SER A 74 5.09 1.04 4.47
CA SER A 74 4.75 1.99 5.51
C SER A 74 5.93 2.89 5.88
N ILE A 75 7.15 2.36 5.93
CA ILE A 75 8.36 3.16 6.16
C ILE A 75 8.59 4.12 4.98
N ILE A 76 8.48 3.65 3.75
CA ILE A 76 8.56 4.49 2.54
C ILE A 76 7.53 5.62 2.62
N LYS A 77 6.28 5.32 2.99
CA LYS A 77 5.22 6.32 3.19
C LYS A 77 5.62 7.36 4.23
N ILE A 78 6.15 6.95 5.39
CA ILE A 78 6.62 7.87 6.45
C ILE A 78 7.69 8.81 5.90
N ILE A 79 8.70 8.30 5.21
CA ILE A 79 9.80 9.08 4.65
C ILE A 79 9.28 10.09 3.61
N LEU A 80 8.44 9.64 2.68
CA LEU A 80 7.91 10.49 1.62
C LEU A 80 7.02 11.61 2.16
N ILE A 81 6.23 11.35 3.20
CA ILE A 81 5.38 12.37 3.84
C ILE A 81 6.21 13.32 4.69
N LYS A 82 7.06 12.78 5.57
CA LYS A 82 7.76 13.60 6.59
C LYS A 82 8.87 14.44 6.00
N TYR A 83 9.68 13.88 5.12
CA TYR A 83 10.82 14.58 4.53
C TYR A 83 10.48 15.28 3.21
N PHE A 84 9.87 14.56 2.27
CA PHE A 84 9.56 15.10 0.94
C PHE A 84 8.24 15.85 0.86
N LYS A 85 7.43 15.85 1.93
CA LYS A 85 6.11 16.53 1.98
C LYS A 85 5.14 16.07 0.88
N LEU A 86 5.31 14.84 0.41
CA LEU A 86 4.44 14.26 -0.60
C LEU A 86 3.16 13.69 0.04
N LYS A 87 2.04 13.84 -0.66
CA LYS A 87 0.79 13.16 -0.31
C LYS A 87 0.86 11.71 -0.79
N VAL A 88 0.87 10.74 0.12
CA VAL A 88 1.08 9.33 -0.19
C VAL A 88 -0.07 8.47 0.32
N PHE A 89 -0.65 7.68 -0.58
CA PHE A 89 -1.64 6.67 -0.26
C PHE A 89 -1.05 5.27 -0.49
N LYS A 90 -1.32 4.38 0.44
CA LYS A 90 -0.97 2.96 0.34
C LYS A 90 -2.23 2.17 0.05
N ILE A 91 -2.18 1.35 -0.97
CA ILE A 91 -3.30 0.54 -1.46
C ILE A 91 -2.79 -0.89 -1.60
N SER A 92 -3.55 -1.86 -1.16
CA SER A 92 -3.28 -3.28 -1.39
C SER A 92 -4.09 -3.79 -2.58
N VAL A 93 -3.51 -4.69 -3.37
CA VAL A 93 -4.27 -5.43 -4.39
C VAL A 93 -5.37 -6.27 -3.73
N ASP A 94 -5.14 -6.76 -2.53
CA ASP A 94 -6.12 -7.50 -1.74
C ASP A 94 -7.38 -6.68 -1.42
N ASP A 95 -7.30 -5.33 -1.42
CA ASP A 95 -8.47 -4.49 -1.19
C ASP A 95 -9.50 -4.53 -2.34
N PHE A 96 -9.15 -5.16 -3.46
CA PHE A 96 -9.98 -5.30 -4.65
C PHE A 96 -10.52 -6.71 -4.88
N TYR A 97 -10.54 -7.57 -3.87
CA TYR A 97 -11.23 -8.85 -4.01
C TYR A 97 -12.72 -8.66 -4.24
N LYS A 98 -13.29 -9.53 -5.04
CA LYS A 98 -14.75 -9.70 -5.17
C LYS A 98 -15.37 -10.01 -3.82
N THR A 99 -16.63 -9.62 -3.64
CA THR A 99 -17.39 -9.96 -2.42
C THR A 99 -17.44 -11.48 -2.23
N ARG A 100 -17.65 -11.92 -0.99
CA ARG A 100 -17.84 -13.34 -0.69
C ARG A 100 -19.01 -13.93 -1.47
N LYS A 101 -20.09 -13.14 -1.65
CA LYS A 101 -21.25 -13.51 -2.46
C LYS A 101 -20.86 -13.78 -3.92
N ASP A 102 -20.10 -12.86 -4.54
CA ASP A 102 -19.68 -13.01 -5.92
C ASP A 102 -18.73 -14.19 -6.10
N ARG A 103 -17.81 -14.40 -5.16
CA ARG A 103 -16.91 -15.58 -5.17
C ARG A 103 -17.67 -16.88 -4.99
N SER A 104 -18.72 -16.91 -4.16
CA SER A 104 -19.61 -18.06 -4.00
C SER A 104 -20.37 -18.38 -5.29
N LEU A 105 -20.85 -17.36 -6.00
CA LEU A 105 -21.48 -17.58 -7.31
C LEU A 105 -20.49 -18.12 -8.36
N LEU A 106 -19.28 -17.57 -8.39
CA LEU A 106 -18.22 -18.05 -9.28
C LEU A 106 -17.78 -19.47 -8.95
N SER A 107 -17.74 -19.83 -7.67
CA SER A 107 -17.36 -21.19 -7.26
C SER A 107 -18.37 -22.25 -7.71
N LYS A 108 -19.65 -21.90 -7.78
CA LYS A 108 -20.70 -22.80 -8.28
C LYS A 108 -20.74 -22.88 -9.81
N LYS A 109 -20.45 -21.75 -10.49
CA LYS A 109 -20.59 -21.67 -11.96
C LYS A 109 -19.36 -22.06 -12.74
N VAL A 110 -18.16 -21.87 -12.16
CA VAL A 110 -16.89 -21.99 -12.87
C VAL A 110 -16.00 -23.07 -12.22
N HIS A 111 -15.55 -22.83 -10.99
CA HIS A 111 -14.66 -23.76 -10.30
C HIS A 111 -14.70 -23.58 -8.78
N PRO A 112 -14.77 -24.64 -7.96
CA PRO A 112 -14.87 -24.56 -6.50
C PRO A 112 -13.76 -23.73 -5.82
N MET A 113 -12.54 -23.72 -6.34
CA MET A 113 -11.44 -22.92 -5.81
C MET A 113 -11.69 -21.41 -5.81
N LEU A 114 -12.62 -20.90 -6.64
CA LEU A 114 -12.94 -19.47 -6.71
C LEU A 114 -13.70 -18.96 -5.47
N LEU A 115 -14.10 -19.84 -4.56
CA LEU A 115 -14.58 -19.44 -3.24
C LEU A 115 -13.48 -18.81 -2.38
N THR A 116 -12.24 -19.35 -2.48
CA THR A 116 -11.10 -18.91 -1.72
C THR A 116 -10.44 -17.69 -2.37
N ARG A 117 -10.19 -16.62 -1.60
CA ARG A 117 -9.45 -15.46 -2.11
C ARG A 117 -8.00 -15.83 -2.44
N GLY A 118 -7.38 -15.06 -3.36
CA GLY A 118 -5.99 -15.28 -3.79
C GLY A 118 -5.87 -16.07 -5.08
N VAL A 119 -6.89 -16.83 -5.44
CA VAL A 119 -6.93 -17.56 -6.72
C VAL A 119 -7.15 -16.57 -7.87
N PRO A 120 -6.49 -16.76 -9.04
CA PRO A 120 -6.78 -15.97 -10.24
C PRO A 120 -8.28 -15.92 -10.55
N GLY A 121 -8.81 -14.73 -10.87
CA GLY A 121 -10.24 -14.52 -11.10
C GLY A 121 -11.04 -14.04 -9.88
N THR A 122 -10.46 -14.07 -8.66
CA THR A 122 -11.13 -13.60 -7.44
C THR A 122 -10.99 -12.11 -7.16
N HIS A 123 -10.17 -11.38 -7.92
CA HIS A 123 -10.14 -9.93 -7.90
C HIS A 123 -11.18 -9.30 -8.83
N ASP A 124 -11.70 -8.15 -8.43
CA ASP A 124 -12.56 -7.32 -9.27
C ASP A 124 -11.70 -6.43 -10.19
N ILE A 125 -11.34 -6.95 -11.34
CA ILE A 125 -10.50 -6.25 -12.32
C ILE A 125 -11.16 -4.95 -12.82
N ASN A 126 -12.48 -4.93 -12.97
CA ASN A 126 -13.18 -3.72 -13.40
C ASN A 126 -13.07 -2.61 -12.32
N LEU A 127 -13.20 -2.97 -11.06
CA LEU A 127 -13.00 -2.04 -9.94
C LEU A 127 -11.58 -1.49 -9.93
N ILE A 128 -10.57 -2.36 -10.12
CA ILE A 128 -9.15 -1.96 -10.21
C ILE A 128 -8.95 -0.96 -11.36
N LEU A 129 -9.36 -1.32 -12.57
CA LEU A 129 -9.17 -0.48 -13.75
C LEU A 129 -9.88 0.87 -13.61
N ASN A 130 -11.13 0.87 -13.12
CA ASN A 130 -11.89 2.10 -12.88
C ASN A 130 -11.25 2.99 -11.82
N PHE A 131 -10.74 2.40 -10.74
CA PHE A 131 -10.01 3.13 -9.71
C PHE A 131 -8.78 3.85 -10.29
N PHE A 132 -7.94 3.13 -11.03
CA PHE A 132 -6.72 3.72 -11.62
C PHE A 132 -7.05 4.74 -12.74
N LYS A 133 -8.05 4.50 -13.57
CA LYS A 133 -8.52 5.47 -14.57
C LYS A 133 -8.97 6.78 -13.90
N LYS A 134 -9.81 6.71 -12.87
CA LYS A 134 -10.27 7.87 -12.11
C LYS A 134 -9.10 8.60 -11.45
N THR A 135 -8.17 7.88 -10.83
CA THR A 135 -6.99 8.49 -10.20
C THR A 135 -6.11 9.22 -11.22
N LYS A 136 -5.91 8.66 -12.41
CA LYS A 136 -5.13 9.29 -13.50
C LYS A 136 -5.80 10.52 -14.09
N SER A 137 -7.12 10.52 -14.20
CA SER A 137 -7.88 11.60 -14.85
C SER A 137 -7.86 12.91 -14.05
N LYS A 138 -7.50 12.87 -12.77
CA LYS A 138 -7.55 14.02 -11.84
C LYS A 138 -8.93 14.72 -11.77
N LYS A 139 -9.98 14.11 -12.29
CA LYS A 139 -11.34 14.65 -12.33
C LYS A 139 -12.18 14.07 -11.19
N PHE A 140 -11.71 14.19 -9.94
CA PHE A 140 -12.50 13.76 -8.79
C PHE A 140 -12.27 14.69 -7.59
N LYS A 141 -13.35 15.16 -6.98
CA LYS A 141 -13.29 15.87 -5.69
C LYS A 141 -12.91 14.92 -4.56
N SER A 142 -13.40 13.69 -4.61
CA SER A 142 -13.09 12.62 -3.65
C SER A 142 -13.18 11.26 -4.33
N LEU A 143 -12.19 10.41 -4.10
CA LEU A 143 -12.15 9.04 -4.60
C LEU A 143 -12.14 8.07 -3.42
N LYS A 144 -13.10 7.17 -3.37
CA LYS A 144 -13.17 6.10 -2.38
C LYS A 144 -12.18 5.00 -2.74
N VAL A 145 -11.37 4.60 -1.76
CA VAL A 145 -10.41 3.49 -1.88
C VAL A 145 -11.10 2.23 -1.37
N PRO A 146 -11.23 1.19 -2.17
CA PRO A 146 -11.75 -0.09 -1.71
C PRO A 146 -10.99 -0.61 -0.49
N SER A 147 -11.65 -1.41 0.32
CA SER A 147 -11.05 -2.06 1.46
C SER A 147 -11.64 -3.44 1.64
N PHE A 148 -10.80 -4.42 1.91
CA PHE A 148 -11.20 -5.81 2.16
C PHE A 148 -10.94 -6.17 3.62
N ASN A 149 -11.94 -6.72 4.30
CA ASN A 149 -11.81 -7.19 5.65
C ASN A 149 -11.45 -8.68 5.67
N LYS A 150 -10.18 -8.97 5.97
CA LYS A 150 -9.66 -10.35 5.98
C LYS A 150 -10.26 -11.22 7.09
N ALA A 151 -10.74 -10.61 8.18
CA ALA A 151 -11.31 -11.36 9.32
C ALA A 151 -12.68 -11.96 8.99
N VAL A 152 -13.49 -11.24 8.20
CA VAL A 152 -14.80 -11.72 7.74
C VAL A 152 -14.76 -12.27 6.32
N ASP A 153 -13.60 -12.24 5.70
CA ASP A 153 -13.35 -12.69 4.31
C ASP A 153 -14.27 -12.03 3.28
N ASP A 154 -14.53 -10.71 3.43
CA ASP A 154 -15.42 -9.99 2.53
C ASP A 154 -14.98 -8.53 2.33
N SER A 155 -15.51 -7.89 1.28
CA SER A 155 -15.37 -6.47 1.04
C SER A 155 -15.97 -5.66 2.20
N SER A 156 -15.23 -4.66 2.68
CA SER A 156 -15.77 -3.72 3.65
C SER A 156 -16.91 -2.90 3.04
N ILE A 157 -17.89 -2.54 3.87
CA ILE A 157 -18.99 -1.67 3.43
C ILE A 157 -18.42 -0.36 2.88
N LYS A 158 -18.92 0.12 1.74
CA LYS A 158 -18.42 1.32 1.03
C LYS A 158 -18.32 2.58 1.90
N LYS A 159 -19.15 2.72 2.95
CA LYS A 159 -19.06 3.84 3.90
C LYS A 159 -17.74 3.86 4.67
N ASN A 160 -17.13 2.69 4.90
CA ASN A 160 -15.88 2.52 5.63
C ASN A 160 -14.64 2.67 4.74
N TRP A 161 -14.81 2.85 3.43
CA TRP A 161 -13.70 3.06 2.51
C TRP A 161 -13.03 4.40 2.75
N GLN A 162 -11.70 4.40 2.83
CA GLN A 162 -10.93 5.64 2.91
C GLN A 162 -11.19 6.52 1.69
N SER A 163 -11.11 7.83 1.88
CA SER A 163 -11.26 8.79 0.79
C SER A 163 -9.95 9.48 0.48
N ILE A 164 -9.59 9.49 -0.80
CA ILE A 164 -8.54 10.35 -1.35
C ILE A 164 -9.23 11.63 -1.81
N LYS A 165 -8.86 12.78 -1.23
CA LYS A 165 -9.34 14.09 -1.68
C LYS A 165 -8.29 14.71 -2.60
N GLU A 166 -8.72 15.27 -3.72
CA GLU A 166 -7.90 16.19 -4.49
C GLU A 166 -7.80 17.51 -3.70
N LYS A 167 -6.61 18.11 -3.67
CA LYS A 167 -6.44 19.50 -3.20
C LYS A 167 -6.46 20.42 -4.37
#